data_044cae41642cc89c24ac197f3479ffdf
#
_entry.id   044cae41642cc89c24ac197f3479ffdf
#
_cell.length_a   1.000
_cell.length_b   1.000
_cell.length_c   1.000
_cell.angle_alpha   90.00
_cell.angle_beta   90.00
_cell.angle_gamma   90.00
#
_symmetry.space_group_name_H-M   'P 1'
#
loop_
_entity.id
_entity.type
_entity.pdbx_description
1 polymer ?
#
loop_
_entity_poly.entity_id
_entity_poly.type
_entity_poly.pdbx_seq_one_letter_code
_entity_poly.pdbx_strand_id
1 'polypeptide(L)'
;MRGTSIAVLIISALVIAPAGCVNRTARSGTAPPSTCLKDLNAIPGMSAVLKSRKHDSQESQGRPFEGMEIALTINGMVMSDIDPEADADDQCFTENTPENLDRLAKALETNAMPPTMSFISGKWFDERMEKEWLKRGNLIGSLGYDRLRRRKSTAEQFIQDIARNDAVLAGLWGGSSPTRKYFRFPGTRPWRKNRNIDTVNAYLKKNRYTLVPATIDLLDASFSQLYCSALSRSDQSCSNLIRANFRTLALDTTLRARSIAKDQAGHDVKHILAVGANQFTCDNLSELLAWYKSLGARFIPLDEALLDPFYASANAAAVMQEARSAQLAAAEKR
;
A
#
# COMPACT_ATOMS: atom_id res chain seq x y z
N MET A 1 38.64 -59.89 -42.95
CA MET A 1 38.31 -59.38 -44.33
C MET A 1 36.83 -59.23 -44.44
N ARG A 2 36.36 -58.09 -44.56
CA ARG A 2 35.08 -57.46 -44.92
C ARG A 2 34.81 -56.27 -44.06
N GLY A 3 35.16 -55.10 -44.55
CA GLY A 3 34.86 -53.84 -43.95
C GLY A 3 33.40 -53.48 -44.13
N THR A 4 32.77 -52.97 -43.13
CA THR A 4 31.46 -52.36 -43.18
C THR A 4 31.61 -50.84 -43.00
N SER A 5 31.38 -50.14 -44.08
CA SER A 5 31.31 -48.67 -44.09
C SER A 5 30.02 -48.21 -43.45
N ILE A 6 30.13 -47.38 -42.42
CA ILE A 6 29.00 -46.68 -41.83
C ILE A 6 28.89 -45.33 -42.49
N ALA A 7 27.82 -45.14 -43.25
CA ALA A 7 27.45 -43.87 -43.82
C ALA A 7 26.89 -42.94 -42.74
N VAL A 8 27.55 -41.82 -42.49
CA VAL A 8 27.07 -40.76 -41.62
C VAL A 8 26.09 -39.89 -42.40
N LEU A 9 24.82 -39.93 -42.06
CA LEU A 9 23.80 -39.03 -42.63
C LEU A 9 23.91 -37.71 -41.88
N ILE A 10 24.36 -36.67 -42.55
CA ILE A 10 24.32 -35.28 -42.05
C ILE A 10 22.94 -34.73 -42.34
N ILE A 11 22.09 -34.65 -41.28
CA ILE A 11 20.83 -33.94 -41.35
C ILE A 11 21.11 -32.45 -41.13
N SER A 12 21.07 -31.68 -42.16
CA SER A 12 21.12 -30.22 -42.13
C SER A 12 19.79 -29.70 -41.56
N ALA A 13 19.77 -29.32 -40.29
CA ALA A 13 18.67 -28.62 -39.69
C ALA A 13 18.63 -27.18 -40.21
N LEU A 14 17.62 -26.90 -41.03
CA LEU A 14 17.29 -25.57 -41.47
C LEU A 14 16.76 -24.76 -40.27
N VAL A 15 17.58 -23.87 -39.74
CA VAL A 15 17.14 -22.92 -38.71
C VAL A 15 16.33 -21.83 -39.38
N ILE A 16 15.02 -21.93 -39.30
CA ILE A 16 14.12 -20.83 -39.67
C ILE A 16 14.21 -19.77 -38.56
N ALA A 17 14.92 -18.69 -38.78
CA ALA A 17 14.91 -17.53 -37.91
C ALA A 17 13.52 -16.87 -37.97
N PRO A 18 12.89 -16.53 -36.85
CA PRO A 18 11.68 -15.73 -36.88
C PRO A 18 12.02 -14.32 -37.33
N ALA A 19 11.33 -13.89 -38.37
CA ALA A 19 11.43 -12.56 -38.92
C ALA A 19 10.96 -11.51 -37.89
N GLY A 20 11.79 -10.48 -37.76
CA GLY A 20 11.31 -9.13 -37.45
C GLY A 20 11.03 -8.78 -36.00
N CYS A 21 12.05 -8.75 -35.11
CA CYS A 21 12.09 -7.67 -34.12
C CYS A 21 12.43 -6.36 -34.83
N VAL A 22 11.41 -5.65 -35.28
CA VAL A 22 11.56 -4.25 -35.70
C VAL A 22 11.99 -3.49 -34.47
N ASN A 23 13.24 -3.06 -34.42
CA ASN A 23 13.75 -2.05 -33.50
C ASN A 23 12.88 -0.79 -33.65
N ARG A 24 11.83 -0.68 -32.82
CA ARG A 24 11.17 0.60 -32.61
C ARG A 24 12.15 1.44 -31.80
N THR A 25 12.95 2.23 -32.53
CA THR A 25 13.63 3.39 -31.95
C THR A 25 12.67 4.10 -31.03
N ALA A 26 13.08 4.25 -29.76
CA ALA A 26 12.37 5.03 -28.78
C ALA A 26 12.10 6.42 -29.36
N ARG A 27 10.85 6.67 -29.74
CA ARG A 27 10.42 8.01 -30.09
C ARG A 27 10.57 8.87 -28.85
N SER A 28 11.34 9.92 -28.97
CA SER A 28 11.49 11.02 -28.02
C SER A 28 10.15 11.32 -27.36
N GLY A 29 10.14 11.30 -26.01
CA GLY A 29 8.93 11.44 -25.21
C GLY A 29 8.15 12.69 -25.61
N THR A 30 6.95 12.46 -26.10
CA THR A 30 5.93 13.51 -26.16
C THR A 30 5.65 13.97 -24.74
N ALA A 31 5.61 15.28 -24.50
CA ALA A 31 5.23 15.83 -23.21
C ALA A 31 3.90 15.20 -22.77
N PRO A 32 3.76 14.85 -21.47
CA PRO A 32 2.53 14.22 -20.99
C PRO A 32 1.34 15.16 -21.27
N PRO A 33 0.16 14.60 -21.56
CA PRO A 33 -1.02 15.40 -21.79
C PRO A 33 -1.27 16.38 -20.64
N SER A 34 -1.66 17.59 -20.93
CA SER A 34 -1.96 18.63 -19.93
C SER A 34 -2.99 18.18 -18.88
N THR A 35 -3.88 17.25 -19.26
CA THR A 35 -4.86 16.61 -18.40
C THR A 35 -4.20 15.77 -17.30
N CYS A 36 -3.20 14.91 -17.62
CA CYS A 36 -2.50 14.07 -16.64
C CYS A 36 -1.83 14.91 -15.54
N LEU A 37 -1.19 16.03 -15.90
CA LEU A 37 -0.60 16.96 -14.94
C LEU A 37 -1.65 17.65 -14.06
N LYS A 38 -2.78 18.03 -14.65
CA LYS A 38 -3.90 18.63 -13.91
C LYS A 38 -4.44 17.67 -12.86
N ASP A 39 -4.67 16.41 -13.25
CA ASP A 39 -5.23 15.37 -12.38
C ASP A 39 -4.25 15.03 -11.25
N LEU A 40 -2.94 14.92 -11.54
CA LEU A 40 -1.92 14.74 -10.51
C LEU A 40 -1.89 15.89 -9.50
N ASN A 41 -2.03 17.13 -9.97
CA ASN A 41 -2.06 18.29 -9.08
C ASN A 41 -3.33 18.32 -8.18
N ALA A 42 -4.39 17.61 -8.54
CA ALA A 42 -5.59 17.46 -7.73
C ALA A 42 -5.42 16.49 -6.55
N ILE A 43 -4.38 15.64 -6.57
CA ILE A 43 -4.06 14.75 -5.44
C ILE A 43 -3.69 15.61 -4.22
N PRO A 44 -4.30 15.36 -3.04
CA PRO A 44 -4.02 16.14 -1.84
C PRO A 44 -2.52 16.16 -1.48
N GLY A 45 -1.97 17.34 -1.29
CA GLY A 45 -0.54 17.54 -0.97
C GLY A 45 0.41 17.56 -2.17
N MET A 46 0.01 17.04 -3.34
CA MET A 46 0.90 16.94 -4.50
C MET A 46 1.37 18.32 -5.00
N SER A 47 0.49 19.30 -5.04
CA SER A 47 0.83 20.68 -5.43
C SER A 47 1.90 21.31 -4.54
N ALA A 48 1.88 21.05 -3.22
CA ALA A 48 2.90 21.53 -2.29
C ALA A 48 4.24 20.85 -2.52
N VAL A 49 4.22 19.53 -2.69
CA VAL A 49 5.42 18.71 -2.95
C VAL A 49 6.11 19.12 -4.26
N LEU A 50 5.34 19.36 -5.32
CA LEU A 50 5.88 19.79 -6.60
C LEU A 50 6.48 21.21 -6.57
N LYS A 51 5.95 22.09 -5.70
CA LYS A 51 6.51 23.43 -5.50
C LYS A 51 7.82 23.40 -4.69
N SER A 52 7.91 22.58 -3.65
CA SER A 52 9.13 22.44 -2.85
C SER A 52 10.31 21.92 -3.68
N ARG A 53 10.07 21.02 -4.64
CA ARG A 53 11.10 20.49 -5.54
C ARG A 53 11.85 21.55 -6.36
N LYS A 54 11.24 22.69 -6.63
CA LYS A 54 11.95 23.79 -7.35
C LYS A 54 13.05 24.43 -6.52
N HIS A 55 13.05 24.22 -5.19
CA HIS A 55 14.08 24.75 -4.29
C HIS A 55 15.12 23.70 -3.87
N ASP A 56 14.81 22.40 -3.86
CA ASP A 56 15.62 21.36 -3.22
C ASP A 56 16.34 20.42 -4.19
N SER A 57 16.69 20.87 -5.39
CA SER A 57 17.45 20.07 -6.36
C SER A 57 18.89 19.72 -5.90
N GLN A 58 19.30 20.07 -4.69
CA GLN A 58 20.64 19.79 -4.13
C GLN A 58 20.68 18.76 -2.99
N GLU A 59 19.54 18.32 -2.40
CA GLU A 59 19.55 17.46 -1.21
C GLU A 59 19.49 15.95 -1.42
N SER A 60 19.48 15.43 -2.65
CA SER A 60 19.27 14.01 -2.92
C SER A 60 20.53 13.15 -3.08
N GLN A 61 21.67 13.54 -2.52
CA GLN A 61 22.90 12.73 -2.55
C GLN A 61 23.12 11.87 -1.29
N GLY A 62 22.09 11.64 -0.46
CA GLY A 62 22.19 10.89 0.77
C GLY A 62 21.23 9.70 0.84
N ARG A 63 21.30 8.98 1.97
CA ARG A 63 20.33 7.93 2.35
C ARG A 63 19.31 8.51 3.35
N PRO A 64 18.29 9.25 2.89
CA PRO A 64 17.40 10.03 3.77
C PRO A 64 16.60 9.17 4.76
N PHE A 65 16.49 7.85 4.51
CA PHE A 65 15.83 6.90 5.40
C PHE A 65 16.81 6.09 6.25
N GLU A 66 18.09 6.50 6.29
CA GLU A 66 19.08 5.84 7.14
C GLU A 66 18.63 5.82 8.60
N GLY A 67 18.71 4.64 9.22
CA GLY A 67 18.25 4.39 10.59
C GLY A 67 16.72 4.29 10.78
N MET A 68 15.91 4.48 9.72
CA MET A 68 14.46 4.26 9.83
C MET A 68 14.12 2.78 9.83
N GLU A 69 13.28 2.38 10.78
CA GLU A 69 12.69 1.05 10.89
C GLU A 69 11.21 1.14 10.53
N ILE A 70 10.78 0.34 9.55
CA ILE A 70 9.45 0.45 8.97
C ILE A 70 8.78 -0.93 8.89
N ALA A 71 7.60 -1.09 9.49
CA ALA A 71 6.73 -2.24 9.25
C ALA A 71 5.77 -1.93 8.10
N LEU A 72 5.78 -2.76 7.07
CA LEU A 72 4.80 -2.65 5.98
C LEU A 72 3.48 -3.30 6.39
N THR A 73 2.38 -2.63 6.04
CA THR A 73 1.02 -3.17 6.17
C THR A 73 0.20 -2.85 4.93
N ILE A 74 -0.74 -3.73 4.59
CA ILE A 74 -1.60 -3.59 3.43
C ILE A 74 -3.05 -3.41 3.89
N ASN A 75 -3.78 -2.47 3.33
CA ASN A 75 -5.20 -2.27 3.56
C ASN A 75 -6.00 -2.94 2.44
N GLY A 76 -6.77 -3.96 2.81
CA GLY A 76 -7.47 -4.80 1.86
C GLY A 76 -6.57 -5.88 1.27
N MET A 77 -7.17 -6.99 0.91
CA MET A 77 -6.57 -8.04 0.06
C MET A 77 -7.44 -8.23 -1.16
N VAL A 78 -8.73 -8.11 -0.94
CA VAL A 78 -9.75 -8.04 -1.95
C VAL A 78 -10.28 -6.64 -1.88
N MET A 79 -10.09 -5.89 -2.93
CA MET A 79 -10.63 -4.56 -3.01
C MET A 79 -11.82 -4.55 -3.93
N SER A 80 -12.94 -4.26 -3.38
CA SER A 80 -13.86 -3.41 -4.03
C SER A 80 -14.10 -2.20 -3.13
N ASP A 81 -13.27 -1.19 -3.23
CA ASP A 81 -13.67 0.16 -2.83
C ASP A 81 -14.63 0.75 -3.87
N ILE A 82 -15.21 -0.10 -4.71
CA ILE A 82 -16.18 0.34 -5.69
C ILE A 82 -17.50 0.39 -5.00
N ASP A 83 -18.00 1.59 -4.93
CA ASP A 83 -19.40 1.85 -5.00
C ASP A 83 -19.93 1.11 -6.25
N PRO A 84 -20.80 0.09 -6.11
CA PRO A 84 -21.39 -0.59 -7.28
C PRO A 84 -22.17 0.36 -8.21
N GLU A 85 -22.35 1.61 -7.81
CA GLU A 85 -22.92 2.70 -8.58
C GLU A 85 -21.85 3.59 -9.27
N ALA A 86 -20.55 3.27 -9.11
CA ALA A 86 -19.47 4.00 -9.78
C ALA A 86 -19.33 3.59 -11.25
N ASP A 87 -19.09 4.57 -12.11
CA ASP A 87 -18.97 4.43 -13.56
C ASP A 87 -17.90 3.42 -14.00
N ALA A 88 -18.07 2.85 -15.20
CA ALA A 88 -17.22 1.84 -15.81
C ALA A 88 -15.72 2.19 -15.91
N ASP A 89 -15.36 3.47 -15.79
CA ASP A 89 -13.96 3.95 -15.74
C ASP A 89 -13.26 3.62 -14.41
N ASP A 90 -14.01 3.22 -13.37
CA ASP A 90 -13.48 2.80 -12.07
C ASP A 90 -13.14 1.30 -11.99
N GLN A 91 -13.33 0.53 -13.05
CA GLN A 91 -13.14 -0.93 -13.06
C GLN A 91 -11.72 -1.40 -12.73
N CYS A 92 -10.72 -0.55 -12.95
CA CYS A 92 -9.34 -0.87 -12.58
C CYS A 92 -9.12 -0.95 -11.05
N PHE A 93 -10.05 -0.49 -10.24
CA PHE A 93 -10.02 -0.65 -8.78
C PHE A 93 -10.58 -1.98 -8.30
N THR A 94 -11.37 -2.67 -9.14
CA THR A 94 -12.22 -3.78 -8.73
C THR A 94 -11.57 -5.13 -8.78
N GLU A 95 -10.50 -5.28 -9.54
CA GLU A 95 -9.99 -6.61 -9.81
C GLU A 95 -8.90 -7.01 -8.83
N ASN A 96 -9.31 -7.39 -7.63
CA ASN A 96 -8.50 -8.32 -6.85
C ASN A 96 -8.63 -9.70 -7.47
N THR A 97 -7.74 -9.91 -8.37
CA THR A 97 -7.59 -11.20 -9.02
C THR A 97 -6.51 -11.99 -8.26
N PRO A 98 -6.51 -13.32 -8.39
CA PRO A 98 -5.39 -14.14 -7.92
C PRO A 98 -4.03 -13.62 -8.43
N GLU A 99 -3.99 -13.01 -9.62
CA GLU A 99 -2.80 -12.41 -10.22
C GLU A 99 -2.30 -11.21 -9.43
N ASN A 100 -3.19 -10.36 -8.92
CA ASN A 100 -2.81 -9.22 -8.07
C ASN A 100 -2.30 -9.69 -6.71
N LEU A 101 -2.91 -10.72 -6.11
CA LEU A 101 -2.38 -11.37 -4.92
C LEU A 101 -0.97 -11.90 -5.17
N ASP A 102 -0.75 -12.59 -6.27
CA ASP A 102 0.57 -13.12 -6.63
C ASP A 102 1.60 -12.02 -6.86
N ARG A 103 1.23 -10.91 -7.48
CA ARG A 103 2.12 -9.74 -7.64
C ARG A 103 2.53 -9.15 -6.30
N LEU A 104 1.57 -8.96 -5.38
CA LEU A 104 1.86 -8.48 -4.02
C LEU A 104 2.78 -9.43 -3.27
N ALA A 105 2.45 -10.72 -3.24
CA ALA A 105 3.25 -11.72 -2.55
C ALA A 105 4.65 -11.84 -3.15
N LYS A 106 4.78 -11.85 -4.47
CA LYS A 106 6.08 -11.87 -5.17
C LYS A 106 6.89 -10.61 -4.89
N ALA A 107 6.25 -9.45 -4.77
CA ALA A 107 6.94 -8.21 -4.39
C ALA A 107 7.55 -8.31 -2.99
N LEU A 108 6.82 -8.91 -2.03
CA LEU A 108 7.32 -9.15 -0.68
C LEU A 108 8.48 -10.15 -0.67
N GLU A 109 8.33 -11.29 -1.36
CA GLU A 109 9.35 -12.34 -1.48
C GLU A 109 10.64 -11.80 -2.14
N THR A 110 10.50 -11.12 -3.28
CA THR A 110 11.64 -10.54 -4.04
C THR A 110 12.43 -9.55 -3.19
N ASN A 111 11.74 -8.84 -2.32
CA ASN A 111 12.37 -7.87 -1.42
C ASN A 111 12.71 -8.46 -0.04
N ALA A 112 12.65 -9.78 0.16
CA ALA A 112 12.91 -10.43 1.45
C ALA A 112 12.21 -9.68 2.61
N MET A 113 10.91 -9.40 2.45
CA MET A 113 10.12 -8.70 3.45
C MET A 113 9.77 -9.62 4.62
N PRO A 114 9.72 -9.11 5.85
CA PRO A 114 9.15 -9.86 6.96
C PRO A 114 7.66 -10.17 6.72
N PRO A 115 7.06 -11.10 7.50
CA PRO A 115 5.62 -11.36 7.45
C PRO A 115 4.82 -10.06 7.49
N THR A 116 4.01 -9.85 6.45
CA THR A 116 3.29 -8.57 6.25
C THR A 116 1.84 -8.72 6.64
N MET A 117 1.32 -7.75 7.41
CA MET A 117 -0.07 -7.72 7.86
C MET A 117 -0.97 -7.12 6.78
N SER A 118 -2.00 -7.87 6.36
CA SER A 118 -3.12 -7.34 5.59
C SER A 118 -4.33 -7.10 6.48
N PHE A 119 -4.93 -5.91 6.40
CA PHE A 119 -6.17 -5.57 7.10
C PHE A 119 -7.34 -5.73 6.16
N ILE A 120 -8.24 -6.67 6.45
CA ILE A 120 -9.33 -7.06 5.56
C ILE A 120 -10.70 -6.68 6.09
N SER A 121 -11.62 -6.54 5.16
CA SER A 121 -13.03 -6.22 5.40
C SER A 121 -13.91 -7.41 5.00
N GLY A 122 -14.75 -7.87 5.90
CA GLY A 122 -15.56 -9.06 5.70
C GLY A 122 -16.59 -8.95 4.57
N LYS A 123 -16.98 -7.75 4.19
CA LYS A 123 -17.90 -7.52 3.07
C LYS A 123 -17.33 -8.01 1.74
N TRP A 124 -16.01 -7.91 1.57
CA TRP A 124 -15.29 -8.28 0.34
C TRP A 124 -14.32 -9.43 0.58
N PHE A 125 -14.67 -10.31 1.52
CA PHE A 125 -13.85 -11.44 1.93
C PHE A 125 -13.87 -12.55 0.86
N ASP A 126 -12.67 -13.00 0.47
CA ASP A 126 -12.48 -14.22 -0.34
C ASP A 126 -11.60 -15.21 0.44
N GLU A 127 -12.24 -16.24 0.97
CA GLU A 127 -11.60 -17.25 1.83
C GLU A 127 -10.39 -17.91 1.17
N ARG A 128 -10.43 -18.15 -0.14
CA ARG A 128 -9.35 -18.78 -0.89
C ARG A 128 -8.11 -17.88 -0.96
N MET A 129 -8.32 -16.61 -1.27
CA MET A 129 -7.23 -15.63 -1.36
C MET A 129 -6.61 -15.37 0.02
N GLU A 130 -7.44 -15.24 1.04
CA GLU A 130 -6.95 -15.01 2.40
C GLU A 130 -6.18 -16.23 2.95
N LYS A 131 -6.64 -17.45 2.67
CA LYS A 131 -5.90 -18.67 3.02
C LYS A 131 -4.58 -18.78 2.27
N GLU A 132 -4.52 -18.37 1.01
CA GLU A 132 -3.29 -18.36 0.23
C GLU A 132 -2.28 -17.34 0.79
N TRP A 133 -2.76 -16.16 1.21
CA TRP A 133 -1.95 -15.16 1.89
C TRP A 133 -1.31 -15.67 3.17
N LEU A 134 -2.12 -16.35 4.01
CA LEU A 134 -1.65 -16.97 5.26
C LEU A 134 -0.63 -18.10 5.00
N LYS A 135 -0.83 -18.94 3.98
CA LYS A 135 0.11 -20.01 3.60
C LYS A 135 1.49 -19.47 3.22
N ARG A 136 1.56 -18.25 2.69
CA ARG A 136 2.82 -17.57 2.38
C ARG A 136 3.49 -16.95 3.62
N GLY A 137 2.98 -17.24 4.82
CA GLY A 137 3.54 -16.77 6.08
C GLY A 137 3.15 -15.35 6.46
N ASN A 138 2.25 -14.71 5.73
CA ASN A 138 1.76 -13.38 6.01
C ASN A 138 0.62 -13.40 7.06
N LEU A 139 0.17 -12.24 7.49
CA LEU A 139 -0.74 -12.06 8.60
C LEU A 139 -2.03 -11.35 8.17
N ILE A 140 -3.12 -11.56 8.92
CA ILE A 140 -4.41 -10.92 8.68
C ILE A 140 -4.89 -10.19 9.94
N GLY A 141 -5.37 -8.96 9.74
CA GLY A 141 -6.05 -8.12 10.72
C GLY A 141 -7.42 -7.66 10.22
N SER A 142 -8.15 -6.94 11.04
CA SER A 142 -9.51 -6.47 10.77
C SER A 142 -9.56 -4.99 10.44
N LEU A 143 -10.33 -4.63 9.37
CA LEU A 143 -10.77 -3.25 9.07
C LEU A 143 -12.24 -2.99 9.47
N GLY A 144 -12.92 -3.96 10.11
CA GLY A 144 -14.37 -4.00 10.22
C GLY A 144 -15.02 -4.61 8.99
N TYR A 145 -16.34 -4.84 9.06
CA TYR A 145 -17.08 -5.52 7.98
C TYR A 145 -17.36 -4.58 6.80
N ASP A 146 -18.02 -3.43 7.05
CA ASP A 146 -18.40 -2.44 6.02
C ASP A 146 -17.41 -1.28 5.92
N ARG A 147 -16.28 -1.30 6.63
CA ARG A 147 -15.29 -0.21 6.69
C ARG A 147 -15.93 1.13 7.08
N LEU A 148 -16.75 1.11 8.12
CA LEU A 148 -17.54 2.26 8.53
C LEU A 148 -16.69 3.51 8.77
N ARG A 149 -17.16 4.65 8.26
CA ARG A 149 -16.51 5.95 8.48
C ARG A 149 -16.85 6.48 9.87
N ARG A 150 -15.86 6.64 10.74
CA ARG A 150 -16.02 7.13 12.12
C ARG A 150 -16.90 8.39 12.26
N ARG A 151 -16.83 9.34 11.32
CA ARG A 151 -17.63 10.57 11.36
C ARG A 151 -19.12 10.36 11.09
N LYS A 152 -19.49 9.25 10.47
CA LYS A 152 -20.87 8.94 10.05
C LYS A 152 -21.52 7.84 10.89
N SER A 153 -20.78 7.24 11.85
CA SER A 153 -21.22 6.08 12.62
C SER A 153 -21.18 6.34 14.13
N THR A 154 -22.09 5.72 14.87
CA THR A 154 -22.03 5.68 16.34
C THR A 154 -21.02 4.65 16.81
N ALA A 155 -20.67 4.65 18.12
CA ALA A 155 -19.80 3.65 18.71
C ALA A 155 -20.41 2.26 18.60
N GLU A 156 -21.73 2.14 18.84
CA GLU A 156 -22.48 0.89 18.80
C GLU A 156 -22.47 0.27 17.39
N GLN A 157 -22.74 1.08 16.36
CA GLN A 157 -22.67 0.64 14.95
C GLN A 157 -21.27 0.13 14.61
N PHE A 158 -20.25 0.85 15.07
CA PHE A 158 -18.86 0.49 14.83
C PHE A 158 -18.46 -0.82 15.52
N ILE A 159 -18.93 -1.04 16.76
CA ILE A 159 -18.71 -2.29 17.51
C ILE A 159 -19.41 -3.46 16.82
N GLN A 160 -20.63 -3.28 16.35
CA GLN A 160 -21.37 -4.30 15.59
C GLN A 160 -20.64 -4.66 14.29
N ASP A 161 -20.09 -3.68 13.60
CA ASP A 161 -19.31 -3.86 12.39
C ASP A 161 -18.03 -4.68 12.63
N ILE A 162 -17.32 -4.39 13.72
CA ILE A 162 -16.14 -5.17 14.14
C ILE A 162 -16.55 -6.61 14.49
N ALA A 163 -17.60 -6.79 15.27
CA ALA A 163 -18.07 -8.12 15.67
C ALA A 163 -18.53 -8.96 14.47
N ARG A 164 -19.19 -8.34 13.49
CA ARG A 164 -19.57 -9.00 12.24
C ARG A 164 -18.34 -9.45 11.44
N ASN A 165 -17.32 -8.62 11.39
CA ASN A 165 -16.06 -8.98 10.72
C ASN A 165 -15.35 -10.14 11.42
N ASP A 166 -15.37 -10.17 12.76
CA ASP A 166 -14.80 -11.28 13.54
C ASP A 166 -15.43 -12.63 13.18
N ALA A 167 -16.74 -12.66 12.98
CA ALA A 167 -17.45 -13.89 12.58
C ALA A 167 -16.98 -14.40 11.22
N VAL A 168 -16.72 -13.50 10.27
CA VAL A 168 -16.17 -13.86 8.95
C VAL A 168 -14.73 -14.37 9.10
N LEU A 169 -13.89 -13.67 9.83
CA LEU A 169 -12.48 -14.04 10.02
C LEU A 169 -12.28 -15.33 10.81
N ALA A 170 -13.24 -15.70 11.69
CA ALA A 170 -13.16 -16.92 12.49
C ALA A 170 -13.00 -18.19 11.62
N GLY A 171 -13.57 -18.21 10.43
CA GLY A 171 -13.41 -19.30 9.47
C GLY A 171 -11.97 -19.55 9.02
N LEU A 172 -11.15 -18.49 8.97
CA LEU A 172 -9.73 -18.59 8.56
C LEU A 172 -8.87 -19.35 9.57
N TRP A 173 -9.25 -19.35 10.84
CA TRP A 173 -8.51 -19.97 11.94
C TRP A 173 -9.12 -21.28 12.43
N GLY A 174 -9.95 -21.93 11.59
CA GLY A 174 -10.55 -23.23 11.96
C GLY A 174 -11.44 -23.19 13.20
N GLY A 175 -12.11 -22.06 13.42
CA GLY A 175 -12.98 -21.85 14.59
C GLY A 175 -12.28 -21.45 15.89
N SER A 176 -10.95 -21.39 15.90
CA SER A 176 -10.17 -20.94 17.07
C SER A 176 -9.76 -19.50 16.87
N SER A 177 -10.22 -18.59 17.75
CA SER A 177 -9.74 -17.20 17.70
C SER A 177 -8.26 -17.12 18.04
N PRO A 178 -7.44 -16.35 17.28
CA PRO A 178 -6.04 -16.13 17.62
C PRO A 178 -5.92 -15.48 19.00
N THR A 179 -4.83 -15.77 19.72
CA THR A 179 -4.55 -15.19 21.04
C THR A 179 -4.47 -13.66 21.01
N ARG A 180 -4.06 -13.10 19.89
CA ARG A 180 -3.98 -11.67 19.63
C ARG A 180 -4.66 -11.34 18.31
N LYS A 181 -5.54 -10.35 18.31
CA LYS A 181 -6.23 -9.83 17.14
C LYS A 181 -5.72 -8.43 16.83
N TYR A 182 -5.63 -8.08 15.56
CA TYR A 182 -5.17 -6.76 15.12
C TYR A 182 -6.32 -6.02 14.44
N PHE A 183 -6.47 -4.75 14.78
CA PHE A 183 -7.51 -3.90 14.23
C PHE A 183 -6.92 -2.58 13.73
N ARG A 184 -7.37 -2.12 12.57
CA ARG A 184 -7.10 -0.79 12.05
C ARG A 184 -8.41 -0.06 11.79
N PHE A 185 -8.48 1.18 12.21
CA PHE A 185 -9.62 2.02 11.89
C PHE A 185 -9.65 2.34 10.39
N PRO A 186 -10.79 2.10 9.68
CA PRO A 186 -10.97 2.56 8.32
C PRO A 186 -10.90 4.09 8.24
N GLY A 187 -10.10 4.61 7.31
CA GLY A 187 -9.92 6.03 7.13
C GLY A 187 -9.20 6.74 8.29
N THR A 188 -8.84 7.98 8.06
CA THR A 188 -7.97 8.77 8.96
C THR A 188 -8.72 9.79 9.80
N ARG A 189 -9.98 10.12 9.46
CA ARG A 189 -10.74 11.16 10.17
C ARG A 189 -11.31 10.64 11.48
N PRO A 190 -11.04 11.27 12.64
CA PRO A 190 -11.55 10.84 13.94
C PRO A 190 -13.04 11.09 14.10
N TRP A 191 -13.63 10.51 15.14
CA TRP A 191 -14.95 10.92 15.61
C TRP A 191 -14.94 12.39 16.06
N ARG A 192 -16.10 13.05 15.92
CA ARG A 192 -16.28 14.39 16.45
C ARG A 192 -16.41 14.44 17.96
N LYS A 193 -16.82 13.30 18.59
CA LYS A 193 -17.01 13.16 20.03
C LYS A 193 -16.05 12.15 20.59
N ASN A 194 -15.23 12.53 21.57
CA ASN A 194 -14.23 11.65 22.20
C ASN A 194 -14.86 10.43 22.83
N ARG A 195 -16.06 10.55 23.44
CA ARG A 195 -16.76 9.42 24.07
C ARG A 195 -16.95 8.21 23.14
N ASN A 196 -17.15 8.40 21.86
CA ASN A 196 -17.27 7.29 20.92
C ASN A 196 -15.96 6.51 20.78
N ILE A 197 -14.81 7.21 20.75
CA ILE A 197 -13.51 6.55 20.69
C ILE A 197 -13.23 5.74 21.94
N ASP A 198 -13.55 6.27 23.12
CA ASP A 198 -13.34 5.58 24.40
C ASP A 198 -14.17 4.30 24.47
N THR A 199 -15.44 4.33 24.06
CA THR A 199 -16.33 3.18 24.03
C THR A 199 -15.78 2.09 23.09
N VAL A 200 -15.35 2.45 21.89
CA VAL A 200 -14.78 1.48 20.93
C VAL A 200 -13.44 0.95 21.40
N ASN A 201 -12.57 1.80 21.97
CA ASN A 201 -11.28 1.36 22.52
C ASN A 201 -11.48 0.38 23.69
N ALA A 202 -12.47 0.62 24.57
CA ALA A 202 -12.81 -0.32 25.64
C ALA A 202 -13.28 -1.68 25.08
N TYR A 203 -14.09 -1.68 24.03
CA TYR A 203 -14.50 -2.90 23.34
C TYR A 203 -13.32 -3.64 22.74
N LEU A 204 -12.43 -2.94 21.99
CA LEU A 204 -11.24 -3.52 21.38
C LEU A 204 -10.35 -4.18 22.44
N LYS A 205 -10.08 -3.47 23.54
CA LYS A 205 -9.28 -4.00 24.67
C LYS A 205 -9.91 -5.24 25.29
N LYS A 206 -11.22 -5.21 25.59
CA LYS A 206 -11.96 -6.35 26.15
C LYS A 206 -11.89 -7.58 25.24
N ASN A 207 -11.89 -7.38 23.93
CA ASN A 207 -11.85 -8.46 22.92
C ASN A 207 -10.44 -8.78 22.41
N ARG A 208 -9.40 -8.37 23.15
CA ARG A 208 -7.97 -8.67 22.88
C ARG A 208 -7.47 -8.16 21.52
N TYR A 209 -8.01 -7.05 21.08
CA TYR A 209 -7.49 -6.36 19.88
C TYR A 209 -6.30 -5.47 20.21
N THR A 210 -5.29 -5.55 19.36
CA THR A 210 -4.21 -4.56 19.26
C THR A 210 -4.57 -3.58 18.15
N LEU A 211 -4.66 -2.30 18.50
CA LEU A 211 -4.86 -1.24 17.52
C LEU A 211 -3.57 -1.00 16.75
N VAL A 212 -3.66 -0.95 15.43
CA VAL A 212 -2.52 -0.74 14.53
C VAL A 212 -2.73 0.53 13.71
N PRO A 213 -2.34 1.70 14.23
CA PRO A 213 -2.33 2.93 13.42
C PRO A 213 -1.20 2.87 12.40
N ALA A 214 -1.41 3.44 11.22
CA ALA A 214 -0.30 3.69 10.30
C ALA A 214 0.32 5.06 10.63
N THR A 215 1.62 5.22 10.63
CA THR A 215 2.31 6.51 10.76
C THR A 215 2.68 7.09 9.40
N ILE A 216 2.70 6.28 8.36
CA ILE A 216 2.95 6.68 6.97
C ILE A 216 1.81 6.16 6.10
N ASP A 217 1.12 7.07 5.41
CA ASP A 217 0.04 6.79 4.45
C ASP A 217 0.37 7.52 3.14
N LEU A 218 0.62 6.79 2.08
CA LEU A 218 1.12 7.32 0.82
C LEU A 218 0.02 7.79 -0.13
N LEU A 219 -1.25 7.73 0.26
CA LEU A 219 -2.40 8.09 -0.59
C LEU A 219 -2.42 7.31 -1.92
N ASP A 220 -1.91 6.10 -1.93
CA ASP A 220 -1.74 5.27 -3.11
C ASP A 220 -3.06 5.00 -3.85
N ALA A 221 -4.20 4.97 -3.15
CA ALA A 221 -5.52 4.87 -3.77
C ALA A 221 -5.81 6.02 -4.75
N SER A 222 -5.41 7.25 -4.41
CA SER A 222 -5.59 8.40 -5.31
C SER A 222 -4.70 8.31 -6.55
N PHE A 223 -3.50 7.73 -6.40
CA PHE A 223 -2.62 7.44 -7.53
C PHE A 223 -3.14 6.28 -8.39
N SER A 224 -3.75 5.28 -7.75
CA SER A 224 -4.30 4.12 -8.46
C SER A 224 -5.39 4.54 -9.44
N GLN A 225 -6.29 5.44 -9.07
CA GLN A 225 -7.33 5.95 -9.97
C GLN A 225 -6.75 6.56 -11.25
N LEU A 226 -5.78 7.46 -11.11
CA LEU A 226 -5.14 8.08 -12.25
C LEU A 226 -4.32 7.10 -13.09
N TYR A 227 -3.66 6.15 -12.42
CA TYR A 227 -2.86 5.11 -13.07
C TYR A 227 -3.72 4.19 -13.92
N CYS A 228 -4.86 3.75 -13.39
CA CYS A 228 -5.83 2.96 -14.12
C CYS A 228 -6.37 3.68 -15.35
N SER A 229 -6.71 4.95 -15.20
CA SER A 229 -7.14 5.79 -16.32
C SER A 229 -6.04 5.97 -17.38
N ALA A 230 -4.77 6.01 -16.99
CA ALA A 230 -3.66 6.03 -17.93
C ALA A 230 -3.46 4.69 -18.65
N LEU A 231 -3.62 3.57 -17.91
CA LEU A 231 -3.52 2.22 -18.47
C LEU A 231 -4.63 1.96 -19.50
N SER A 232 -5.89 2.31 -19.20
CA SER A 232 -7.02 2.11 -20.12
C SER A 232 -6.84 2.85 -21.44
N ARG A 233 -6.14 3.99 -21.41
CA ARG A 233 -5.77 4.76 -22.60
C ARG A 233 -4.44 4.36 -23.25
N SER A 234 -3.75 3.35 -22.70
CA SER A 234 -2.39 2.97 -23.10
C SER A 234 -1.40 4.15 -23.05
N ASP A 235 -1.62 5.10 -22.14
CA ASP A 235 -0.78 6.30 -21.99
C ASP A 235 0.42 6.03 -21.07
N GLN A 236 1.45 5.46 -21.66
CA GLN A 236 2.71 5.13 -20.96
C GLN A 236 3.41 6.38 -20.40
N SER A 237 3.28 7.53 -21.07
CA SER A 237 3.87 8.79 -20.62
C SER A 237 3.23 9.27 -19.31
N CYS A 238 1.90 9.23 -19.23
CA CYS A 238 1.17 9.54 -18.00
C CYS A 238 1.46 8.53 -16.90
N SER A 239 1.47 7.22 -17.19
CA SER A 239 1.81 6.18 -16.23
C SER A 239 3.19 6.39 -15.61
N ASN A 240 4.20 6.74 -16.40
CA ASN A 240 5.55 7.03 -15.90
C ASN A 240 5.58 8.31 -15.05
N LEU A 241 4.84 9.34 -15.44
CA LEU A 241 4.72 10.57 -14.67
C LEU A 241 4.05 10.32 -13.31
N ILE A 242 3.02 9.48 -13.25
CA ILE A 242 2.33 9.08 -12.03
C ILE A 242 3.32 8.38 -11.09
N ARG A 243 4.10 7.40 -11.56
CA ARG A 243 5.12 6.70 -10.75
C ARG A 243 6.17 7.67 -10.19
N ALA A 244 6.68 8.58 -11.01
CA ALA A 244 7.69 9.55 -10.59
C ALA A 244 7.16 10.49 -9.51
N ASN A 245 5.93 10.97 -9.65
CA ASN A 245 5.31 11.87 -8.68
C ASN A 245 4.91 11.13 -7.39
N PHE A 246 4.50 9.87 -7.49
CA PHE A 246 4.28 9.03 -6.32
C PHE A 246 5.54 8.88 -5.46
N ARG A 247 6.69 8.59 -6.07
CA ARG A 247 7.97 8.51 -5.34
C ARG A 247 8.33 9.82 -4.64
N THR A 248 8.06 10.95 -5.29
CA THR A 248 8.28 12.27 -4.68
C THR A 248 7.39 12.49 -3.46
N LEU A 249 6.09 12.15 -3.58
CA LEU A 249 5.17 12.25 -2.45
C LEU A 249 5.55 11.27 -1.34
N ALA A 250 5.95 10.05 -1.67
CA ALA A 250 6.37 9.03 -0.72
C ALA A 250 7.60 9.49 0.09
N LEU A 251 8.59 10.10 -0.56
CA LEU A 251 9.76 10.67 0.10
C LEU A 251 9.35 11.75 1.10
N ASP A 252 8.63 12.78 0.64
CA ASP A 252 8.19 13.92 1.48
C ASP A 252 7.33 13.44 2.65
N THR A 253 6.34 12.58 2.37
CA THR A 253 5.43 12.04 3.40
C THR A 253 6.19 11.26 4.46
N THR A 254 7.14 10.41 4.07
CA THR A 254 7.92 9.59 4.99
C THR A 254 8.82 10.44 5.88
N LEU A 255 9.51 11.43 5.31
CA LEU A 255 10.38 12.33 6.09
C LEU A 255 9.57 13.21 7.05
N ARG A 256 8.41 13.71 6.64
CA ARG A 256 7.51 14.45 7.55
C ARG A 256 6.98 13.55 8.67
N ALA A 257 6.57 12.34 8.36
CA ALA A 257 6.13 11.39 9.39
C ALA A 257 7.24 11.11 10.41
N ARG A 258 8.49 10.93 9.96
CA ARG A 258 9.65 10.78 10.84
C ARG A 258 9.84 12.00 11.75
N SER A 259 9.85 13.21 11.18
CA SER A 259 10.04 14.44 11.95
C SER A 259 8.96 14.60 13.01
N ILE A 260 7.68 14.53 12.62
CA ILE A 260 6.55 14.73 13.54
C ILE A 260 6.55 13.67 14.64
N ALA A 261 6.74 12.39 14.28
CA ALA A 261 6.78 11.32 15.27
C ALA A 261 7.96 11.49 16.26
N LYS A 262 9.12 11.85 15.77
CA LYS A 262 10.30 12.12 16.59
C LYS A 262 10.08 13.29 17.55
N ASP A 263 9.50 14.38 17.08
CA ASP A 263 9.21 15.55 17.90
C ASP A 263 8.23 15.23 19.04
N GLN A 264 7.29 14.32 18.80
CA GLN A 264 6.29 13.92 19.80
C GLN A 264 6.77 12.81 20.75
N ALA A 265 7.62 11.89 20.26
CA ALA A 265 8.10 10.75 21.03
C ALA A 265 9.43 11.03 21.76
N GLY A 266 10.20 12.02 21.30
CA GLY A 266 11.55 12.29 21.80
C GLY A 266 12.62 11.31 21.27
N HIS A 267 12.26 10.38 20.37
CA HIS A 267 13.17 9.42 19.75
C HIS A 267 12.74 9.11 18.31
N ASP A 268 13.60 8.46 17.52
CA ASP A 268 13.22 7.94 16.21
C ASP A 268 12.26 6.76 16.38
N VAL A 269 11.00 6.92 15.95
CA VAL A 269 9.92 5.95 16.11
C VAL A 269 10.07 4.84 15.07
N LYS A 270 9.73 3.62 15.44
CA LYS A 270 9.52 2.53 14.47
C LYS A 270 8.21 2.77 13.72
N HIS A 271 8.31 3.03 12.43
CA HIS A 271 7.15 3.44 11.63
C HIS A 271 6.30 2.27 11.15
N ILE A 272 5.00 2.53 10.91
CA ILE A 272 4.09 1.61 10.25
C ILE A 272 3.62 2.28 8.95
N LEU A 273 4.06 1.71 7.82
CA LEU A 273 3.68 2.13 6.47
C LEU A 273 2.41 1.39 6.05
N ALA A 274 1.41 2.13 5.61
CA ALA A 274 0.20 1.57 5.02
C ALA A 274 0.14 1.85 3.51
N VAL A 275 -0.14 0.80 2.75
CA VAL A 275 -0.50 0.85 1.33
C VAL A 275 -1.81 0.11 1.11
N GLY A 276 -2.54 0.39 0.03
CA GLY A 276 -3.73 -0.36 -0.36
C GLY A 276 -3.39 -1.52 -1.28
N ALA A 277 -4.20 -2.57 -1.29
CA ALA A 277 -4.13 -3.64 -2.29
C ALA A 277 -4.87 -3.17 -3.57
N ASN A 278 -4.37 -2.14 -4.22
CA ASN A 278 -4.93 -1.58 -5.46
C ASN A 278 -4.00 -1.85 -6.65
N GLN A 279 -4.48 -1.61 -7.87
CA GLN A 279 -3.73 -1.91 -9.09
C GLN A 279 -2.36 -1.22 -9.12
N PHE A 280 -2.31 0.07 -8.73
CA PHE A 280 -1.05 0.82 -8.70
C PHE A 280 -0.03 0.16 -7.76
N THR A 281 -0.46 -0.22 -6.56
CA THR A 281 0.40 -0.90 -5.58
C THR A 281 0.82 -2.28 -6.08
N CYS A 282 -0.11 -3.08 -6.62
CA CYS A 282 0.22 -4.41 -7.15
C CYS A 282 1.30 -4.35 -8.23
N ASP A 283 1.26 -3.35 -9.10
CA ASP A 283 2.22 -3.20 -10.20
C ASP A 283 3.56 -2.58 -9.76
N ASN A 284 3.58 -1.80 -8.67
CA ASN A 284 4.75 -0.97 -8.33
C ASN A 284 5.36 -1.27 -6.94
N LEU A 285 4.77 -2.17 -6.13
CA LEU A 285 5.23 -2.42 -4.76
C LEU A 285 6.68 -2.90 -4.71
N SER A 286 7.07 -3.81 -5.61
CA SER A 286 8.44 -4.34 -5.61
C SER A 286 9.49 -3.24 -5.80
N GLU A 287 9.24 -2.33 -6.76
CA GLU A 287 10.13 -1.18 -6.99
C GLU A 287 10.10 -0.19 -5.82
N LEU A 288 8.95 0.03 -5.21
CA LEU A 288 8.81 0.90 -4.05
C LEU A 288 9.64 0.37 -2.87
N LEU A 289 9.54 -0.91 -2.56
CA LEU A 289 10.27 -1.54 -1.45
C LEU A 289 11.79 -1.49 -1.69
N ALA A 290 12.24 -1.85 -2.89
CA ALA A 290 13.65 -1.76 -3.27
C ALA A 290 14.17 -0.32 -3.15
N TRP A 291 13.37 0.65 -3.57
CA TRP A 291 13.71 2.07 -3.47
C TRP A 291 13.80 2.54 -2.00
N TYR A 292 12.86 2.18 -1.11
CA TYR A 292 12.96 2.49 0.32
C TYR A 292 14.26 1.94 0.92
N LYS A 293 14.60 0.69 0.59
CA LYS A 293 15.86 0.06 1.03
C LYS A 293 17.09 0.81 0.52
N SER A 294 17.10 1.22 -0.74
CA SER A 294 18.20 2.00 -1.33
C SER A 294 18.40 3.35 -0.65
N LEU A 295 17.32 3.94 -0.12
CA LEU A 295 17.36 5.18 0.68
C LEU A 295 17.73 4.95 2.14
N GLY A 296 17.93 3.71 2.58
CA GLY A 296 18.43 3.37 3.91
C GLY A 296 17.39 2.82 4.88
N ALA A 297 16.13 2.65 4.48
CA ALA A 297 15.11 2.06 5.35
C ALA A 297 15.37 0.57 5.61
N ARG A 298 15.14 0.14 6.85
CA ARG A 298 15.09 -1.26 7.27
C ARG A 298 13.64 -1.67 7.49
N PHE A 299 13.20 -2.71 6.79
CA PHE A 299 11.87 -3.27 7.05
C PHE A 299 11.91 -4.26 8.19
N ILE A 300 10.94 -4.14 9.12
CA ILE A 300 10.82 -4.93 10.34
C ILE A 300 9.43 -5.57 10.44
N PRO A 301 9.25 -6.65 11.23
CA PRO A 301 7.94 -7.22 11.54
C PRO A 301 7.03 -6.19 12.24
N LEU A 302 5.72 -6.29 12.01
CA LEU A 302 4.74 -5.41 12.65
C LEU A 302 4.80 -5.46 14.18
N ASP A 303 4.95 -6.66 14.76
CA ASP A 303 5.05 -6.83 16.20
C ASP A 303 6.27 -6.12 16.80
N GLU A 304 7.37 -6.10 16.08
CA GLU A 304 8.57 -5.35 16.48
C GLU A 304 8.31 -3.83 16.46
N ALA A 305 7.59 -3.34 15.45
CA ALA A 305 7.21 -1.93 15.41
C ALA A 305 6.28 -1.55 16.58
N LEU A 306 5.31 -2.40 16.89
CA LEU A 306 4.34 -2.18 17.97
C LEU A 306 4.94 -2.24 19.38
N LEU A 307 6.18 -2.70 19.55
CA LEU A 307 6.91 -2.61 20.81
C LEU A 307 7.41 -1.19 21.10
N ASP A 308 7.42 -0.29 20.11
CA ASP A 308 7.79 1.10 20.34
C ASP A 308 6.79 1.75 21.30
N PRO A 309 7.27 2.39 22.40
CA PRO A 309 6.42 3.05 23.40
C PRO A 309 5.46 4.07 22.82
N PHE A 310 5.80 4.63 21.65
CA PHE A 310 4.95 5.56 20.91
C PHE A 310 3.53 5.00 20.66
N TYR A 311 3.39 3.71 20.35
CA TYR A 311 2.10 3.08 20.07
C TYR A 311 1.30 2.74 21.32
N ALA A 312 1.92 2.72 22.49
CA ALA A 312 1.22 2.56 23.77
C ALA A 312 0.49 3.85 24.20
N SER A 313 0.90 5.00 23.65
CA SER A 313 0.29 6.30 23.97
C SER A 313 -1.01 6.51 23.17
N ALA A 314 -1.99 7.18 23.78
CA ALA A 314 -3.22 7.61 23.08
C ALA A 314 -2.94 8.57 21.91
N ASN A 315 -1.73 9.12 21.83
CA ASN A 315 -1.30 10.11 20.86
C ASN A 315 -0.90 9.52 19.51
N ALA A 316 -0.56 8.23 19.42
CA ALA A 316 -0.11 7.62 18.15
C ALA A 316 -1.12 7.82 16.99
N ALA A 317 -2.41 7.77 17.28
CA ALA A 317 -3.44 8.06 16.27
C ALA A 317 -3.59 9.56 15.96
N ALA A 318 -3.26 10.44 16.91
CA ALA A 318 -3.31 11.89 16.73
C ALA A 318 -2.16 12.38 15.84
N VAL A 319 -0.97 11.81 15.98
CA VAL A 319 0.21 12.13 15.16
C VAL A 319 -0.03 11.96 13.67
N MET A 320 -0.64 10.84 13.28
CA MET A 320 -0.99 10.60 11.89
C MET A 320 -1.93 11.66 11.32
N GLN A 321 -2.89 12.06 12.14
CA GLN A 321 -3.85 13.07 11.75
C GLN A 321 -3.18 14.44 11.59
N GLU A 322 -2.26 14.78 12.50
CA GLU A 322 -1.51 16.03 12.46
C GLU A 322 -0.55 16.07 11.27
N ALA A 323 0.20 15.00 11.00
CA ALA A 323 1.06 14.85 9.83
C ALA A 323 0.28 15.05 8.53
N ARG A 324 -0.90 14.43 8.43
CA ARG A 324 -1.77 14.58 7.25
C ARG A 324 -2.41 15.95 7.17
N SER A 325 -2.82 16.53 8.30
CA SER A 325 -3.40 17.88 8.33
C SER A 325 -2.37 18.94 7.97
N ALA A 326 -1.13 18.80 8.45
CA ALA A 326 -0.03 19.67 8.07
C ALA A 326 0.32 19.56 6.58
N GLN A 327 0.27 18.35 6.00
CA GLN A 327 0.46 18.12 4.57
C GLN A 327 -0.63 18.81 3.74
N LEU A 328 -1.91 18.74 4.17
CA LEU A 328 -3.03 19.38 3.49
C LEU A 328 -3.00 20.91 3.67
N ALA A 329 -2.70 21.40 4.88
CA ALA A 329 -2.63 22.84 5.17
C ALA A 329 -1.46 23.53 4.44
N ALA A 330 -0.34 22.83 4.22
CA ALA A 330 0.76 23.33 3.40
C ALA A 330 0.37 23.48 1.92
N ALA A 331 -0.64 22.72 1.47
CA ALA A 331 -1.19 22.82 0.11
C ALA A 331 -2.16 24.02 -0.03
N GLU A 332 -2.87 24.43 1.05
CA GLU A 332 -3.87 25.50 1.02
C GLU A 332 -3.28 26.91 1.28
N LYS A 333 -2.14 27.01 1.96
CA LYS A 333 -1.54 28.30 2.34
C LYS A 333 -0.57 28.92 1.32
N ARG A 334 -0.48 28.35 0.13
CA ARG A 334 0.39 28.82 -0.96
C ARG A 334 -0.34 28.72 -2.30
#